data_0a2e9bf412205b4a41fa5459583d03e8
#
_entry.id   0a2e9bf412205b4a41fa5459583d03e8
#
_cell.length_a   1.000
_cell.length_b   1.000
_cell.length_c   1.000
_cell.angle_alpha   90.00
_cell.angle_beta   90.00
_cell.angle_gamma   90.00
#
_symmetry.space_group_name_H-M   'P 1'
#
loop_
_entity.id
_entity.type
_entity.pdbx_description
1 polymer ?
#
loop_
_entity_poly.entity_id
_entity_poly.type
_entity_poly.pdbx_seq_one_letter_code
_entity_poly.pdbx_strand_id
1 'polypeptide(L)'
;TQRPEYLDAFHYAKLYNEAFMNDNPGEEPVYKQEDLDLYLSGESPYTHPNVNWIDEILKKQTIAQRYNLSIQGGSSKAKYFVNFSYQNNDGLYKTDDLNTYNTNANFQVYSIRSNVDVSLTKDLLLSVDLFGRQQLRNNPGGSMSAEGLFKTLYSLPANIFPLNYGSDKVAGTNAYRKNPYGILNHSGYSKYIHSTMEASMKANQKLDFITKGLSVYASLAFDARFDNTINRSKEYMVYEYTGKNATGEDTFTTWGEPGKQANSNSFGDSKVRIFDVEAG
;
A
#
# COMPACT_ATOMS: atom_id res chain seq x y z
N THR A 1 -17.58 -2.50 3.70
CA THR A 1 -17.33 -1.45 4.72
C THR A 1 -18.08 -0.21 4.27
N GLN A 2 -18.97 0.30 5.12
CA GLN A 2 -19.72 1.53 4.83
C GLN A 2 -18.74 2.72 4.90
N ARG A 3 -18.72 3.56 3.87
CA ARG A 3 -17.97 4.81 3.88
C ARG A 3 -18.76 5.83 4.70
N PRO A 4 -18.12 6.64 5.55
CA PRO A 4 -18.81 7.75 6.20
C PRO A 4 -19.26 8.76 5.14
N GLU A 5 -20.38 9.42 5.42
CA GLU A 5 -20.84 10.55 4.62
C GLU A 5 -19.86 11.72 4.77
N TYR A 6 -19.53 12.35 3.66
CA TYR A 6 -18.61 13.47 3.61
C TYR A 6 -19.41 14.75 3.38
N LEU A 7 -19.21 15.74 4.24
CA LEU A 7 -19.89 17.03 4.08
C LEU A 7 -19.36 17.76 2.85
N ASP A 8 -20.25 18.27 2.02
CA ASP A 8 -19.90 19.20 0.96
C ASP A 8 -19.49 20.58 1.52
N ALA A 9 -18.95 21.43 0.65
CA ALA A 9 -18.43 22.73 1.03
C ALA A 9 -19.52 23.67 1.60
N PHE A 10 -20.73 23.64 1.05
CA PHE A 10 -21.84 24.44 1.52
C PHE A 10 -22.27 24.05 2.93
N HIS A 11 -22.52 22.77 3.18
CA HIS A 11 -22.93 22.29 4.49
C HIS A 11 -21.82 22.46 5.53
N TYR A 12 -20.56 22.24 5.13
CA TYR A 12 -19.42 22.52 6.01
C TYR A 12 -19.36 23.99 6.42
N ALA A 13 -19.42 24.92 5.46
CA ALA A 13 -19.36 26.36 5.72
C ALA A 13 -20.52 26.84 6.61
N LYS A 14 -21.72 26.30 6.36
CA LYS A 14 -22.91 26.62 7.18
C LYS A 14 -22.77 26.16 8.62
N LEU A 15 -22.34 24.91 8.85
CA LEU A 15 -22.12 24.37 10.19
C LEU A 15 -20.94 25.06 10.90
N TYR A 16 -19.91 25.45 10.15
CA TYR A 16 -18.81 26.24 10.70
C TYR A 16 -19.28 27.61 11.20
N ASN A 17 -20.08 28.29 10.42
CA ASN A 17 -20.69 29.57 10.86
C ASN A 17 -21.55 29.42 12.12
N GLU A 18 -22.36 28.37 12.20
CA GLU A 18 -23.17 28.07 13.38
C GLU A 18 -22.29 27.85 14.62
N ALA A 19 -21.25 27.04 14.51
CA ALA A 19 -20.30 26.80 15.60
C ALA A 19 -19.56 28.08 16.00
N PHE A 20 -19.06 28.84 15.01
CA PHE A 20 -18.35 30.11 15.26
C PHE A 20 -19.21 31.14 15.97
N MET A 21 -20.45 31.33 15.54
CA MET A 21 -21.36 32.30 16.16
C MET A 21 -21.80 31.88 17.58
N ASN A 22 -21.89 30.57 17.84
CA ASN A 22 -22.15 30.05 19.19
C ASN A 22 -20.99 30.35 20.16
N ASP A 23 -19.75 30.22 19.67
CA ASP A 23 -18.56 30.51 20.47
C ASP A 23 -18.25 32.02 20.57
N ASN A 24 -18.71 32.82 19.61
CA ASN A 24 -18.48 34.27 19.53
C ASN A 24 -19.79 35.05 19.33
N PRO A 25 -20.64 35.17 20.35
CA PRO A 25 -21.92 35.85 20.24
C PRO A 25 -21.76 37.33 19.85
N GLY A 26 -22.40 37.71 18.75
CA GLY A 26 -22.40 39.09 18.22
C GLY A 26 -21.35 39.35 17.13
N GLU A 27 -20.50 38.36 16.80
CA GLU A 27 -19.59 38.44 15.65
C GLU A 27 -20.32 38.06 14.35
N GLU A 28 -19.83 38.60 13.23
CA GLU A 28 -20.32 38.26 11.89
C GLU A 28 -19.87 36.83 11.49
N PRO A 29 -20.66 36.09 10.71
CA PRO A 29 -20.27 34.76 10.23
C PRO A 29 -19.00 34.80 9.38
N VAL A 30 -18.16 33.80 9.51
CA VAL A 30 -16.88 33.69 8.77
C VAL A 30 -17.14 33.57 7.26
N TYR A 31 -18.10 32.75 6.87
CA TYR A 31 -18.53 32.58 5.48
C TYR A 31 -19.79 33.44 5.26
N LYS A 32 -19.71 34.46 4.38
CA LYS A 32 -20.82 35.30 4.03
C LYS A 32 -21.83 34.56 3.14
N GLN A 33 -23.02 35.18 2.95
CA GLN A 33 -24.03 34.56 2.09
C GLN A 33 -23.53 34.39 0.64
N GLU A 34 -22.72 35.32 0.13
CA GLU A 34 -22.11 35.24 -1.19
C GLU A 34 -21.18 34.01 -1.32
N ASP A 35 -20.41 33.69 -0.29
CA ASP A 35 -19.54 32.48 -0.26
C ASP A 35 -20.39 31.22 -0.28
N LEU A 36 -21.48 31.18 0.51
CA LEU A 36 -22.40 30.05 0.53
C LEU A 36 -23.06 29.81 -0.83
N ASP A 37 -23.46 30.88 -1.51
CA ASP A 37 -24.06 30.81 -2.84
C ASP A 37 -23.05 30.32 -3.89
N LEU A 38 -21.78 30.73 -3.81
CA LEU A 38 -20.72 30.27 -4.67
C LEU A 38 -20.36 28.77 -4.44
N TYR A 39 -20.37 28.30 -3.18
CA TYR A 39 -20.21 26.87 -2.89
C TYR A 39 -21.37 26.04 -3.43
N LEU A 40 -22.59 26.58 -3.39
CA LEU A 40 -23.78 25.89 -3.88
C LEU A 40 -23.84 25.86 -5.41
N SER A 41 -23.50 26.97 -6.08
CA SER A 41 -23.52 27.08 -7.54
C SER A 41 -22.33 26.37 -8.22
N GLY A 42 -21.17 26.29 -7.54
CA GLY A 42 -19.93 25.72 -8.10
C GLY A 42 -19.30 26.56 -9.21
N GLU A 43 -19.71 27.82 -9.41
CA GLU A 43 -19.21 28.69 -10.49
C GLU A 43 -17.76 29.13 -10.33
N SER A 44 -17.21 29.04 -9.12
CA SER A 44 -15.88 29.52 -8.79
C SER A 44 -15.01 28.44 -8.14
N PRO A 45 -14.68 27.34 -8.85
CA PRO A 45 -14.06 26.16 -8.25
C PRO A 45 -12.64 26.39 -7.72
N TYR A 46 -11.96 27.47 -8.12
CA TYR A 46 -10.61 27.81 -7.64
C TYR A 46 -10.64 28.58 -6.32
N THR A 47 -11.62 29.42 -6.11
CA THR A 47 -11.79 30.21 -4.87
C THR A 47 -12.78 29.59 -3.90
N HIS A 48 -13.80 28.90 -4.41
CA HIS A 48 -14.84 28.22 -3.65
C HIS A 48 -14.93 26.74 -4.05
N PRO A 49 -13.89 25.96 -3.77
CA PRO A 49 -13.85 24.53 -4.12
C PRO A 49 -14.89 23.74 -3.33
N ASN A 50 -15.33 22.63 -3.94
CA ASN A 50 -16.21 21.66 -3.30
C ASN A 50 -15.69 20.25 -3.65
N VAL A 51 -14.75 19.75 -2.86
CA VAL A 51 -14.02 18.49 -3.13
C VAL A 51 -14.47 17.40 -2.17
N ASN A 52 -15.06 16.34 -2.71
CA ASN A 52 -15.22 15.10 -1.96
C ASN A 52 -13.91 14.30 -2.03
N TRP A 53 -13.02 14.53 -1.06
CA TRP A 53 -11.68 13.91 -1.03
C TRP A 53 -11.71 12.40 -1.12
N ILE A 54 -12.72 11.75 -0.56
CA ILE A 54 -12.86 10.29 -0.58
C ILE A 54 -13.16 9.81 -1.99
N ASP A 55 -14.13 10.46 -2.66
CA ASP A 55 -14.52 10.07 -4.01
C ASP A 55 -13.48 10.46 -5.07
N GLU A 56 -12.74 11.57 -4.85
CA GLU A 56 -11.66 11.98 -5.76
C GLU A 56 -10.43 11.07 -5.67
N ILE A 57 -10.10 10.58 -4.49
CA ILE A 57 -8.86 9.82 -4.24
C ILE A 57 -9.07 8.32 -4.29
N LEU A 58 -10.26 7.81 -3.95
CA LEU A 58 -10.52 6.39 -3.83
C LEU A 58 -11.45 5.86 -4.93
N LYS A 59 -11.07 4.75 -5.53
CA LYS A 59 -11.94 3.93 -6.38
C LYS A 59 -13.08 3.35 -5.55
N LYS A 60 -14.25 3.18 -6.15
CA LYS A 60 -15.39 2.54 -5.48
C LYS A 60 -15.14 1.06 -5.20
N GLN A 61 -14.36 0.40 -6.04
CA GLN A 61 -14.04 -1.03 -5.95
C GLN A 61 -12.66 -1.32 -6.51
N THR A 62 -12.09 -2.43 -6.11
CA THR A 62 -10.83 -2.96 -6.62
C THR A 62 -10.94 -4.48 -6.83
N ILE A 63 -9.94 -5.05 -7.49
CA ILE A 63 -9.91 -6.47 -7.84
C ILE A 63 -8.90 -7.17 -6.94
N ALA A 64 -9.33 -8.27 -6.32
CA ALA A 64 -8.46 -9.23 -5.66
C ALA A 64 -8.51 -10.55 -6.43
N GLN A 65 -7.36 -11.10 -6.76
CA GLN A 65 -7.21 -12.33 -7.53
C GLN A 65 -6.40 -13.33 -6.73
N ARG A 66 -6.81 -14.59 -6.76
CA ARG A 66 -6.06 -15.70 -6.17
C ARG A 66 -6.14 -16.92 -7.06
N TYR A 67 -4.98 -17.46 -7.39
CA TYR A 67 -4.84 -18.68 -8.17
C TYR A 67 -4.06 -19.70 -7.36
N ASN A 68 -4.53 -20.94 -7.36
CA ASN A 68 -3.83 -22.07 -6.73
C ASN A 68 -3.81 -23.24 -7.72
N LEU A 69 -2.65 -23.83 -7.89
CA LEU A 69 -2.43 -25.02 -8.70
C LEU A 69 -1.71 -26.06 -7.85
N SER A 70 -2.30 -27.24 -7.73
CA SER A 70 -1.68 -28.36 -7.01
C SER A 70 -1.53 -29.56 -7.93
N ILE A 71 -0.38 -30.19 -7.85
CA ILE A 71 -0.07 -31.43 -8.55
C ILE A 71 0.42 -32.44 -7.53
N GLN A 72 -0.15 -33.61 -7.52
CA GLN A 72 0.25 -34.70 -6.63
C GLN A 72 0.26 -36.02 -7.37
N GLY A 73 1.13 -36.90 -6.96
CA GLY A 73 1.22 -38.23 -7.54
C GLY A 73 2.26 -39.08 -6.83
N GLY A 74 2.44 -40.27 -7.33
CA GLY A 74 3.46 -41.15 -6.81
C GLY A 74 3.28 -42.62 -7.11
N SER A 75 4.18 -43.40 -6.59
CA SER A 75 4.22 -44.84 -6.64
C SER A 75 4.56 -45.41 -5.24
N SER A 76 4.74 -46.70 -5.12
CA SER A 76 5.25 -47.30 -3.89
C SER A 76 6.66 -46.84 -3.50
N LYS A 77 7.44 -46.30 -4.45
CA LYS A 77 8.83 -45.86 -4.21
C LYS A 77 8.96 -44.37 -4.02
N ALA A 78 8.08 -43.55 -4.62
CA ALA A 78 8.16 -42.10 -4.51
C ALA A 78 6.75 -41.49 -4.48
N LYS A 79 6.55 -40.49 -3.66
CA LYS A 79 5.35 -39.66 -3.59
C LYS A 79 5.74 -38.21 -3.66
N TYR A 80 4.95 -37.42 -4.33
CA TYR A 80 5.21 -35.99 -4.42
C TYR A 80 3.90 -35.18 -4.36
N PHE A 81 4.04 -33.97 -3.83
CA PHE A 81 3.03 -32.93 -3.84
C PHE A 81 3.72 -31.61 -4.16
N VAL A 82 3.22 -30.89 -5.15
CA VAL A 82 3.68 -29.53 -5.50
C VAL A 82 2.48 -28.62 -5.54
N ASN A 83 2.58 -27.49 -4.87
CA ASN A 83 1.55 -26.44 -4.89
C ASN A 83 2.20 -25.11 -5.29
N PHE A 84 1.59 -24.44 -6.25
CA PHE A 84 1.89 -23.06 -6.61
C PHE A 84 0.70 -22.18 -6.27
N SER A 85 0.94 -21.03 -5.65
CA SER A 85 -0.12 -20.02 -5.43
C SER A 85 0.35 -18.63 -5.83
N TYR A 86 -0.58 -17.87 -6.40
CA TYR A 86 -0.44 -16.47 -6.72
C TYR A 86 -1.63 -15.71 -6.15
N GLN A 87 -1.35 -14.57 -5.52
CA GLN A 87 -2.34 -13.63 -5.05
C GLN A 87 -1.97 -12.22 -5.50
N ASN A 88 -2.94 -11.46 -5.99
CA ASN A 88 -2.82 -10.05 -6.28
C ASN A 88 -4.00 -9.28 -5.67
N ASN A 89 -3.70 -8.24 -4.90
CA ASN A 89 -4.67 -7.31 -4.34
C ASN A 89 -4.31 -5.91 -4.81
N ASP A 90 -5.09 -5.36 -5.71
CA ASP A 90 -4.91 -3.99 -6.17
C ASP A 90 -5.40 -2.99 -5.13
N GLY A 91 -4.74 -1.85 -5.05
CA GLY A 91 -5.12 -0.76 -4.18
C GLY A 91 -6.32 0.04 -4.69
N LEU A 92 -6.95 0.73 -3.77
CA LEU A 92 -8.13 1.56 -4.03
C LEU A 92 -7.81 2.97 -4.51
N TYR A 93 -6.54 3.36 -4.60
CA TYR A 93 -6.19 4.73 -4.98
C TYR A 93 -6.45 4.99 -6.47
N LYS A 94 -6.99 6.17 -6.78
CA LYS A 94 -7.03 6.70 -8.13
C LYS A 94 -5.69 7.39 -8.41
N THR A 95 -4.92 6.82 -9.31
CA THR A 95 -3.66 7.39 -9.79
C THR A 95 -3.85 7.88 -11.22
N ASP A 96 -3.12 8.90 -11.61
CA ASP A 96 -3.07 9.39 -12.99
C ASP A 96 -1.88 8.80 -13.76
N ASP A 97 -1.82 9.12 -15.06
CA ASP A 97 -0.77 8.65 -15.98
C ASP A 97 0.44 9.59 -16.04
N LEU A 98 0.59 10.53 -15.09
CA LEU A 98 1.72 11.47 -15.04
C LEU A 98 3.05 10.79 -14.77
N ASN A 99 3.01 9.61 -14.12
CA ASN A 99 4.19 8.87 -13.74
C ASN A 99 4.39 7.64 -14.61
N THR A 100 5.65 7.35 -14.93
CA THR A 100 6.07 6.12 -15.62
C THR A 100 6.09 4.90 -14.66
N TYR A 101 5.82 5.10 -13.37
CA TYR A 101 5.80 4.09 -12.33
C TYR A 101 4.45 4.05 -11.62
N ASN A 102 4.10 2.90 -11.09
CA ASN A 102 2.84 2.71 -10.37
C ASN A 102 2.93 3.32 -8.96
N THR A 103 2.10 4.30 -8.67
CA THR A 103 1.95 4.93 -7.35
C THR A 103 0.79 4.36 -6.55
N ASN A 104 -0.06 3.49 -7.13
CA ASN A 104 -1.13 2.85 -6.40
C ASN A 104 -0.57 1.83 -5.41
N ALA A 105 -1.28 1.62 -4.29
CA ALA A 105 -0.99 0.48 -3.43
C ALA A 105 -1.27 -0.82 -4.20
N ASN A 106 -0.36 -1.79 -4.06
CA ASN A 106 -0.53 -3.12 -4.64
C ASN A 106 0.16 -4.14 -3.73
N PHE A 107 -0.45 -5.30 -3.57
CA PHE A 107 0.12 -6.40 -2.80
C PHE A 107 0.03 -7.69 -3.59
N GLN A 108 1.19 -8.26 -3.90
CA GLN A 108 1.32 -9.52 -4.63
C GLN A 108 2.06 -10.54 -3.79
N VAL A 109 1.63 -11.79 -3.87
CA VAL A 109 2.28 -12.93 -3.22
C VAL A 109 2.41 -14.06 -4.22
N TYR A 110 3.62 -14.56 -4.35
CA TYR A 110 3.95 -15.78 -5.05
C TYR A 110 4.41 -16.79 -4.02
N SER A 111 3.92 -18.03 -4.06
CA SER A 111 4.48 -19.09 -3.24
C SER A 111 4.49 -20.42 -3.97
N ILE A 112 5.51 -21.20 -3.67
CA ILE A 112 5.67 -22.57 -4.12
C ILE A 112 5.96 -23.45 -2.91
N ARG A 113 5.31 -24.61 -2.86
CA ARG A 113 5.60 -25.68 -1.89
C ARG A 113 5.78 -26.97 -2.62
N SER A 114 6.81 -27.72 -2.24
CA SER A 114 7.07 -29.05 -2.75
C SER A 114 7.39 -30.00 -1.59
N ASN A 115 6.69 -31.11 -1.54
CA ASN A 115 6.97 -32.20 -0.60
C ASN A 115 7.23 -33.45 -1.43
N VAL A 116 8.35 -34.10 -1.17
CA VAL A 116 8.78 -35.32 -1.89
C VAL A 116 9.26 -36.38 -0.90
N ASP A 117 8.62 -37.52 -0.92
CA ASP A 117 9.02 -38.72 -0.17
C ASP A 117 9.57 -39.77 -1.12
N VAL A 118 10.75 -40.26 -0.84
CA VAL A 118 11.40 -41.31 -1.63
C VAL A 118 11.83 -42.46 -0.73
N SER A 119 11.29 -43.66 -0.97
CA SER A 119 11.75 -44.90 -0.36
C SER A 119 13.01 -45.36 -1.08
N LEU A 120 14.19 -45.00 -0.58
CA LEU A 120 15.50 -45.37 -1.14
C LEU A 120 15.72 -46.89 -1.03
N THR A 121 15.24 -47.46 0.08
CA THR A 121 15.16 -48.91 0.30
C THR A 121 13.80 -49.22 0.94
N LYS A 122 13.51 -50.49 1.22
CA LYS A 122 12.31 -50.90 1.97
C LYS A 122 12.29 -50.34 3.42
N ASP A 123 13.46 -49.99 3.96
CA ASP A 123 13.66 -49.60 5.34
C ASP A 123 14.15 -48.13 5.49
N LEU A 124 14.51 -47.47 4.38
CA LEU A 124 14.99 -46.09 4.37
C LEU A 124 14.05 -45.18 3.57
N LEU A 125 13.40 -44.25 4.25
CA LEU A 125 12.57 -43.19 3.68
C LEU A 125 13.33 -41.86 3.77
N LEU A 126 13.44 -41.16 2.65
CA LEU A 126 13.92 -39.79 2.57
C LEU A 126 12.72 -38.86 2.25
N SER A 127 12.51 -37.87 3.08
CA SER A 127 11.51 -36.80 2.87
C SER A 127 12.24 -35.48 2.64
N VAL A 128 11.83 -34.74 1.61
CA VAL A 128 12.34 -33.40 1.29
C VAL A 128 11.18 -32.45 1.14
N ASP A 129 11.18 -31.39 1.94
CA ASP A 129 10.18 -30.32 1.90
C ASP A 129 10.85 -29.01 1.50
N LEU A 130 10.28 -28.34 0.53
CA LEU A 130 10.73 -27.03 0.05
C LEU A 130 9.56 -26.05 0.08
N PHE A 131 9.81 -24.86 0.58
CA PHE A 131 8.87 -23.75 0.54
C PHE A 131 9.59 -22.47 0.12
N GLY A 132 9.01 -21.77 -0.84
CA GLY A 132 9.44 -20.45 -1.28
C GLY A 132 8.26 -19.49 -1.31
N ARG A 133 8.43 -18.29 -0.79
CA ARG A 133 7.42 -17.23 -0.83
C ARG A 133 8.06 -15.90 -1.12
N GLN A 134 7.49 -15.15 -2.06
CA GLN A 134 7.84 -13.75 -2.32
C GLN A 134 6.61 -12.88 -2.19
N GLN A 135 6.71 -11.84 -1.38
CA GLN A 135 5.71 -10.81 -1.21
C GLN A 135 6.24 -9.50 -1.77
N LEU A 136 5.47 -8.89 -2.64
CA LEU A 136 5.74 -7.59 -3.22
C LEU A 136 4.66 -6.64 -2.74
N ARG A 137 5.05 -5.54 -2.10
CA ARG A 137 4.14 -4.46 -1.72
C ARG A 137 4.62 -3.17 -2.37
N ASN A 138 3.72 -2.51 -3.06
CA ASN A 138 3.92 -1.17 -3.58
C ASN A 138 3.02 -0.20 -2.83
N ASN A 139 3.52 0.98 -2.51
CA ASN A 139 2.77 2.07 -1.88
C ASN A 139 3.12 3.39 -2.56
N PRO A 140 2.25 4.42 -2.46
CA PRO A 140 2.60 5.78 -2.80
C PRO A 140 3.89 6.20 -2.08
N GLY A 141 4.61 7.15 -2.65
CA GLY A 141 5.86 7.66 -2.09
C GLY A 141 5.66 8.63 -0.93
N GLY A 142 6.77 9.23 -0.53
CA GLY A 142 6.81 10.13 0.62
C GLY A 142 6.82 9.39 1.96
N SER A 143 6.81 10.15 3.03
CA SER A 143 6.85 9.65 4.41
C SER A 143 5.47 9.29 4.98
N MET A 144 4.42 9.36 4.16
CA MET A 144 3.05 9.14 4.63
C MET A 144 2.66 7.66 4.48
N SER A 145 2.30 7.02 5.59
CA SER A 145 1.72 5.69 5.60
C SER A 145 0.33 5.69 4.97
N ALA A 146 -0.18 4.51 4.60
CA ALA A 146 -1.57 4.37 4.16
C ALA A 146 -2.56 4.94 5.19
N GLU A 147 -2.33 4.67 6.49
CA GLU A 147 -3.12 5.24 7.59
C GLU A 147 -3.05 6.77 7.61
N GLY A 148 -1.88 7.36 7.41
CA GLY A 148 -1.69 8.81 7.33
C GLY A 148 -2.45 9.44 6.18
N LEU A 149 -2.49 8.79 5.01
CA LEU A 149 -3.27 9.26 3.87
C LEU A 149 -4.78 9.19 4.17
N PHE A 150 -5.28 8.09 4.72
CA PHE A 150 -6.68 7.99 5.13
C PHE A 150 -7.06 9.05 6.18
N LYS A 151 -6.22 9.26 7.20
CA LYS A 151 -6.43 10.32 8.18
C LYS A 151 -6.52 11.70 7.51
N THR A 152 -5.66 11.98 6.54
CA THR A 152 -5.72 13.24 5.77
C THR A 152 -7.03 13.36 5.01
N LEU A 153 -7.48 12.28 4.31
CA LEU A 153 -8.75 12.29 3.56
C LEU A 153 -9.96 12.61 4.43
N TYR A 154 -9.98 12.15 5.68
CA TYR A 154 -11.10 12.38 6.61
C TYR A 154 -11.00 13.69 7.39
N SER A 155 -9.84 14.34 7.41
CA SER A 155 -9.62 15.59 8.15
C SER A 155 -9.64 16.84 7.29
N LEU A 156 -9.53 16.72 5.97
CA LEU A 156 -9.58 17.86 5.06
C LEU A 156 -11.05 18.27 4.80
N PRO A 157 -11.41 19.54 5.03
CA PRO A 157 -12.73 20.04 4.62
C PRO A 157 -12.85 20.12 3.10
N ALA A 158 -14.09 20.02 2.60
CA ALA A 158 -14.40 20.06 1.18
C ALA A 158 -14.02 21.37 0.49
N ASN A 159 -13.98 22.47 1.25
CA ASN A 159 -13.78 23.84 0.78
C ASN A 159 -12.36 24.37 0.95
N ILE A 160 -11.37 23.52 1.32
CA ILE A 160 -10.03 24.02 1.67
C ILE A 160 -9.22 24.46 0.45
N PHE A 161 -9.21 23.67 -0.61
CA PHE A 161 -8.60 23.94 -1.91
C PHE A 161 -9.11 22.91 -2.94
N PRO A 162 -9.03 23.18 -4.25
CA PRO A 162 -9.36 22.19 -5.27
C PRO A 162 -8.33 21.04 -5.30
N LEU A 163 -8.60 20.01 -6.10
CA LEU A 163 -7.67 18.89 -6.29
C LEU A 163 -6.33 19.36 -6.87
N ASN A 164 -6.42 20.12 -7.94
CA ASN A 164 -5.29 20.76 -8.63
C ASN A 164 -5.80 21.97 -9.45
N TYR A 165 -4.86 22.73 -10.01
CA TYR A 165 -5.10 23.81 -10.95
C TYR A 165 -4.57 23.46 -12.36
N GLY A 166 -4.93 22.28 -12.85
CA GLY A 166 -4.35 21.66 -14.03
C GLY A 166 -3.35 20.58 -13.65
N SER A 167 -2.93 19.77 -14.62
CA SER A 167 -2.24 18.50 -14.42
C SER A 167 -0.94 18.57 -13.59
N ASP A 168 -0.26 19.69 -13.59
CA ASP A 168 1.04 19.90 -12.97
C ASP A 168 1.03 20.81 -11.73
N LYS A 169 -0.11 21.45 -11.41
CA LYS A 169 -0.24 22.41 -10.30
C LYS A 169 -1.08 21.79 -9.18
N VAL A 170 -0.44 21.10 -8.26
CA VAL A 170 -1.10 20.56 -7.05
C VAL A 170 -1.60 21.72 -6.20
N ALA A 171 -2.89 21.75 -5.87
CA ALA A 171 -3.44 22.81 -5.03
C ALA A 171 -3.02 22.64 -3.57
N GLY A 172 -2.87 23.77 -2.87
CA GLY A 172 -2.55 23.80 -1.44
C GLY A 172 -2.32 25.22 -0.97
N THR A 173 -2.11 25.38 0.34
CA THR A 173 -1.83 26.67 0.98
C THR A 173 -0.56 26.57 1.81
N ASN A 174 -0.07 27.70 2.32
CA ASN A 174 1.06 27.69 3.24
C ASN A 174 0.83 26.79 4.47
N ALA A 175 -0.38 26.82 5.01
CA ALA A 175 -0.78 26.01 6.18
C ALA A 175 -1.03 24.54 5.85
N TYR A 176 -1.53 24.25 4.64
CA TYR A 176 -1.93 22.90 4.23
C TYR A 176 -1.24 22.50 2.92
N ARG A 177 -0.03 21.92 3.05
CA ARG A 177 0.79 21.48 1.91
C ARG A 177 0.62 19.99 1.56
N LYS A 178 -0.14 19.25 2.38
CA LYS A 178 -0.36 17.81 2.20
C LYS A 178 -1.66 17.56 1.44
N ASN A 179 -1.63 17.80 0.14
CA ASN A 179 -2.74 17.46 -0.75
C ASN A 179 -2.72 15.96 -1.07
N PRO A 180 -3.80 15.20 -0.84
CA PRO A 180 -3.85 13.76 -1.14
C PRO A 180 -3.54 13.40 -2.58
N TYR A 181 -3.99 14.20 -3.55
CA TYR A 181 -3.65 14.04 -4.95
C TYR A 181 -2.14 14.21 -5.19
N GLY A 182 -1.53 15.24 -4.60
CA GLY A 182 -0.09 15.45 -4.68
C GLY A 182 0.71 14.32 -4.04
N ILE A 183 0.24 13.79 -2.91
CA ILE A 183 0.87 12.64 -2.27
C ILE A 183 0.84 11.41 -3.17
N LEU A 184 -0.29 11.12 -3.82
CA LEU A 184 -0.42 9.96 -4.70
C LEU A 184 0.40 10.11 -5.99
N ASN A 185 0.37 11.28 -6.61
CA ASN A 185 0.85 11.43 -7.98
C ASN A 185 2.21 12.15 -8.09
N HIS A 186 2.64 12.87 -7.05
CA HIS A 186 3.85 13.68 -7.09
C HIS A 186 4.91 13.34 -6.04
N SER A 187 4.66 12.39 -5.12
CA SER A 187 5.61 12.08 -4.02
C SER A 187 6.51 10.88 -4.28
N GLY A 188 6.38 10.18 -5.42
CA GLY A 188 7.18 9.01 -5.75
C GLY A 188 6.52 7.68 -5.35
N TYR A 189 7.32 6.67 -4.97
CA TYR A 189 6.82 5.34 -4.56
C TYR A 189 7.73 4.67 -3.55
N SER A 190 7.16 3.71 -2.81
CA SER A 190 7.90 2.79 -1.95
C SER A 190 7.56 1.35 -2.32
N LYS A 191 8.59 0.54 -2.61
CA LYS A 191 8.45 -0.88 -2.93
C LYS A 191 9.14 -1.71 -1.87
N TYR A 192 8.40 -2.65 -1.30
CA TYR A 192 8.88 -3.60 -0.31
C TYR A 192 8.81 -5.02 -0.87
N ILE A 193 9.92 -5.73 -0.81
CA ILE A 193 10.08 -7.10 -1.28
C ILE A 193 10.49 -7.94 -0.08
N HIS A 194 9.66 -8.91 0.26
CA HIS A 194 9.93 -9.87 1.32
C HIS A 194 9.97 -11.29 0.74
N SER A 195 11.10 -11.97 0.88
CA SER A 195 11.28 -13.33 0.39
C SER A 195 11.61 -14.27 1.55
N THR A 196 10.94 -15.41 1.58
CA THR A 196 11.18 -16.48 2.54
C THR A 196 11.48 -17.75 1.78
N MET A 197 12.52 -18.48 2.21
CA MET A 197 12.87 -19.82 1.73
C MET A 197 13.00 -20.73 2.93
N GLU A 198 12.35 -21.87 2.90
CA GLU A 198 12.42 -22.91 3.91
C GLU A 198 12.71 -24.23 3.20
N ALA A 199 13.63 -24.99 3.72
CA ALA A 199 13.95 -26.32 3.22
C ALA A 199 14.15 -27.28 4.39
N SER A 200 13.60 -28.46 4.31
CA SER A 200 13.89 -29.51 5.26
C SER A 200 14.14 -30.84 4.55
N MET A 201 15.02 -31.65 5.14
CA MET A 201 15.29 -33.01 4.70
C MET A 201 15.28 -33.90 5.92
N LYS A 202 14.53 -34.99 5.86
CA LYS A 202 14.46 -36.01 6.92
C LYS A 202 14.74 -37.39 6.33
N ALA A 203 15.67 -38.08 6.93
CA ALA A 203 15.95 -39.51 6.65
C ALA A 203 15.44 -40.33 7.81
N ASN A 204 14.59 -41.32 7.55
CA ASN A 204 14.07 -42.24 8.55
C ASN A 204 14.50 -43.69 8.16
N GLN A 205 15.26 -44.34 9.02
CA GLN A 205 15.75 -45.72 8.85
C GLN A 205 15.06 -46.64 9.83
N LYS A 206 14.35 -47.66 9.33
CA LYS A 206 13.85 -48.75 10.15
C LYS A 206 14.99 -49.69 10.50
N LEU A 207 15.04 -50.13 11.74
CA LEU A 207 16.07 -51.01 12.28
C LEU A 207 15.44 -52.33 12.78
N ASP A 208 14.38 -52.80 12.08
CA ASP A 208 13.68 -54.03 12.42
C ASP A 208 14.61 -55.26 12.44
N PHE A 209 15.78 -55.19 11.74
CA PHE A 209 16.82 -56.19 11.74
C PHE A 209 17.60 -56.28 13.09
N ILE A 210 17.51 -55.22 13.93
CA ILE A 210 18.08 -55.23 15.30
C ILE A 210 16.96 -55.57 16.28
N THR A 211 15.88 -54.79 16.24
CA THR A 211 14.72 -54.99 17.13
C THR A 211 13.47 -54.56 16.37
N LYS A 212 12.44 -55.40 16.38
CA LYS A 212 11.19 -55.16 15.70
C LYS A 212 10.52 -53.86 16.22
N GLY A 213 10.20 -52.95 15.30
CA GLY A 213 9.59 -51.63 15.61
C GLY A 213 10.61 -50.52 15.93
N LEU A 214 11.91 -50.84 15.99
CA LEU A 214 12.94 -49.82 16.19
C LEU A 214 13.14 -49.00 14.91
N SER A 215 13.27 -47.69 15.04
CA SER A 215 13.66 -46.80 13.96
C SER A 215 14.55 -45.66 14.46
N VAL A 216 15.31 -45.06 13.59
CA VAL A 216 16.11 -43.86 13.85
C VAL A 216 15.85 -42.86 12.74
N TYR A 217 15.82 -41.58 13.07
CA TYR A 217 15.76 -40.54 12.07
C TYR A 217 16.77 -39.42 12.32
N ALA A 218 17.12 -38.74 11.23
CA ALA A 218 17.91 -37.53 11.25
C ALA A 218 17.20 -36.50 10.38
N SER A 219 17.17 -35.24 10.80
CA SER A 219 16.58 -34.14 10.04
C SER A 219 17.51 -32.94 9.97
N LEU A 220 17.47 -32.27 8.83
CA LEU A 220 18.14 -30.99 8.58
C LEU A 220 17.10 -29.99 8.15
N ALA A 221 17.16 -28.77 8.67
CA ALA A 221 16.28 -27.68 8.25
C ALA A 221 17.10 -26.42 7.95
N PHE A 222 16.63 -25.67 6.97
CA PHE A 222 17.21 -24.41 6.53
C PHE A 222 16.12 -23.39 6.31
N ASP A 223 16.23 -22.22 6.98
CA ASP A 223 15.34 -21.10 6.84
C ASP A 223 16.13 -19.86 6.43
N ALA A 224 15.68 -19.17 5.40
CA ALA A 224 16.26 -17.90 4.96
C ALA A 224 15.16 -16.86 4.73
N ARG A 225 15.43 -15.62 5.13
CA ARG A 225 14.55 -14.49 4.94
C ARG A 225 15.34 -13.31 4.39
N PHE A 226 14.79 -12.67 3.35
CA PHE A 226 15.39 -11.52 2.69
C PHE A 226 14.37 -10.40 2.59
N ASP A 227 14.73 -9.22 3.07
CA ASP A 227 13.93 -8.01 2.99
C ASP A 227 14.67 -6.98 2.13
N ASN A 228 13.97 -6.39 1.17
CA ASN A 228 14.50 -5.31 0.36
C ASN A 228 13.44 -4.21 0.27
N THR A 229 13.81 -2.99 0.65
CA THR A 229 12.97 -1.81 0.55
C THR A 229 13.60 -0.81 -0.40
N ILE A 230 12.84 -0.40 -1.40
CA ILE A 230 13.23 0.60 -2.38
C ILE A 230 12.32 1.81 -2.18
N ASN A 231 12.87 2.93 -1.72
CA ASN A 231 12.15 4.18 -1.58
C ASN A 231 12.64 5.17 -2.63
N ARG A 232 11.68 5.78 -3.31
CA ARG A 232 11.90 6.87 -4.26
C ARG A 232 10.92 7.97 -3.85
N SER A 233 11.39 8.91 -3.04
CA SER A 233 10.58 10.04 -2.59
C SER A 233 10.93 11.28 -3.39
N LYS A 234 9.92 12.08 -3.66
CA LYS A 234 10.03 13.36 -4.35
C LYS A 234 9.21 14.38 -3.57
N GLU A 235 9.79 15.52 -3.28
CA GLU A 235 9.04 16.66 -2.78
C GLU A 235 8.36 17.39 -3.96
N TYR A 236 7.19 17.95 -3.71
CA TYR A 236 6.45 18.71 -4.71
C TYR A 236 6.01 20.06 -4.12
N MET A 237 5.91 21.05 -4.99
CA MET A 237 5.33 22.35 -4.65
C MET A 237 3.82 22.26 -4.66
N VAL A 238 3.17 23.05 -3.80
CA VAL A 238 1.74 23.32 -3.92
C VAL A 238 1.54 24.76 -4.35
N TYR A 239 0.44 24.98 -5.04
CA TYR A 239 0.04 26.23 -5.63
C TYR A 239 -1.21 26.74 -4.91
N GLU A 240 -1.22 28.02 -4.57
CA GLU A 240 -2.35 28.73 -3.98
C GLU A 240 -2.81 29.78 -4.98
N TYR A 241 -4.06 29.71 -5.39
CA TYR A 241 -4.63 30.64 -6.36
C TYR A 241 -4.77 32.03 -5.73
N THR A 242 -4.30 33.05 -6.42
CA THR A 242 -4.30 34.45 -5.95
C THR A 242 -5.14 35.38 -6.80
N GLY A 243 -5.89 34.85 -7.76
CA GLY A 243 -6.76 35.63 -8.63
C GLY A 243 -6.24 35.70 -10.07
N LYS A 244 -6.66 36.71 -10.81
CA LYS A 244 -6.24 36.97 -12.18
C LYS A 244 -5.40 38.24 -12.26
N ASN A 245 -4.39 38.23 -13.12
CA ASN A 245 -3.60 39.41 -13.44
C ASN A 245 -4.38 40.40 -14.35
N ALA A 246 -3.78 41.52 -14.68
CA ALA A 246 -4.37 42.54 -15.55
C ALA A 246 -4.70 42.04 -16.97
N THR A 247 -4.08 40.94 -17.41
CA THR A 247 -4.31 40.29 -18.72
C THR A 247 -5.36 39.19 -18.65
N GLY A 248 -5.93 38.90 -17.46
CA GLY A 248 -6.95 37.86 -17.23
C GLY A 248 -6.39 36.46 -17.02
N GLU A 249 -5.09 36.31 -16.89
CA GLU A 249 -4.45 35.03 -16.64
C GLU A 249 -4.44 34.70 -15.13
N ASP A 250 -4.61 33.42 -14.81
CA ASP A 250 -4.61 32.95 -13.41
C ASP A 250 -3.21 33.07 -12.77
N THR A 251 -3.17 33.60 -11.56
CA THR A 251 -1.96 33.82 -10.77
C THR A 251 -1.94 32.93 -9.54
N PHE A 252 -0.73 32.52 -9.14
CA PHE A 252 -0.51 31.59 -8.05
C PHE A 252 0.65 31.99 -7.18
N THR A 253 0.52 31.80 -5.88
CA THR A 253 1.67 31.74 -4.95
C THR A 253 2.07 30.30 -4.79
N THR A 254 3.38 30.03 -4.70
CA THR A 254 3.93 28.67 -4.58
C THR A 254 4.51 28.45 -3.19
N TRP A 255 4.29 27.26 -2.66
CA TRP A 255 4.79 26.83 -1.36
C TRP A 255 5.50 25.47 -1.48
N GLY A 256 6.61 25.32 -0.80
CA GLY A 256 7.48 24.14 -0.86
C GLY A 256 8.69 24.32 -1.76
N GLU A 257 9.52 23.31 -1.85
CA GLU A 257 10.71 23.30 -2.70
C GLU A 257 10.50 22.38 -3.90
N PRO A 258 10.95 22.78 -5.10
CA PRO A 258 10.76 21.95 -6.28
C PRO A 258 11.70 20.75 -6.25
N GLY A 259 11.10 19.57 -6.27
CA GLY A 259 11.75 18.40 -6.86
C GLY A 259 12.92 17.79 -6.11
N LYS A 260 13.13 18.09 -4.82
CA LYS A 260 14.14 17.37 -4.05
C LYS A 260 13.80 15.88 -4.04
N GLN A 261 14.68 15.08 -4.63
CA GLN A 261 14.53 13.64 -4.70
C GLN A 261 15.43 12.97 -3.68
N ALA A 262 14.86 12.04 -2.90
CA ALA A 262 15.62 11.16 -2.03
C ALA A 262 15.41 9.72 -2.45
N ASN A 263 16.51 9.03 -2.73
CA ASN A 263 16.51 7.63 -3.12
C ASN A 263 17.23 6.82 -2.05
N SER A 264 16.56 5.83 -1.50
CA SER A 264 17.18 4.89 -0.58
C SER A 264 16.82 3.45 -0.95
N ASN A 265 17.81 2.58 -0.79
CA ASN A 265 17.62 1.13 -0.84
C ASN A 265 18.11 0.59 0.50
N SER A 266 17.31 -0.22 1.15
CA SER A 266 17.72 -0.97 2.34
C SER A 266 17.51 -2.45 2.11
N PHE A 267 18.50 -3.24 2.56
CA PHE A 267 18.45 -4.70 2.56
C PHE A 267 18.42 -5.14 4.01
N GLY A 268 17.43 -5.94 4.38
CA GLY A 268 17.32 -6.53 5.70
C GLY A 268 18.14 -7.81 5.80
N ASP A 269 18.54 -8.14 7.02
CA ASP A 269 19.33 -9.34 7.31
C ASP A 269 18.53 -10.63 7.09
N SER A 270 19.23 -11.64 6.56
CA SER A 270 18.76 -13.00 6.52
C SER A 270 19.03 -13.68 7.87
N LYS A 271 18.01 -14.29 8.48
CA LYS A 271 18.22 -15.27 9.54
C LYS A 271 18.34 -16.65 8.92
N VAL A 272 19.53 -17.24 9.01
CA VAL A 272 19.77 -18.63 8.65
C VAL A 272 19.78 -19.45 9.94
N ARG A 273 18.85 -20.40 10.07
CA ARG A 273 18.93 -21.44 11.09
C ARG A 273 19.37 -22.72 10.40
N ILE A 274 20.44 -23.30 10.89
CA ILE A 274 20.93 -24.58 10.44
C ILE A 274 20.93 -25.50 11.65
N PHE A 275 20.24 -26.66 11.52
CA PHE A 275 20.22 -27.86 12.35
C PHE A 275 19.20 -27.94 13.51
N ASP A 276 18.30 -28.92 13.36
CA ASP A 276 17.83 -29.76 14.48
C ASP A 276 18.23 -31.20 14.17
N VAL A 277 18.96 -31.85 15.08
CA VAL A 277 19.21 -33.29 15.06
C VAL A 277 18.41 -33.87 16.23
N GLU A 278 17.33 -34.54 15.89
CA GLU A 278 16.58 -35.34 16.87
C GLU A 278 16.85 -36.82 16.59
N ALA A 279 17.23 -37.54 17.62
CA ALA A 279 17.27 -39.00 17.65
C ALA A 279 16.14 -39.49 18.57
N GLY A 280 15.22 -40.30 18.04
CA GLY A 280 14.14 -40.89 18.78
C GLY A 280 13.95 -42.36 18.42
#